data_a9dc229862d12d9dbd86b4b0fecf00da
#
_entry.id   a9dc229862d12d9dbd86b4b0fecf00da
#
_cell.length_a   1.000
_cell.length_b   1.000
_cell.length_c   1.000
_cell.angle_alpha   90.00
_cell.angle_beta   90.00
_cell.angle_gamma   90.00
#
_symmetry.space_group_name_H-M   'P 1'
#
loop_
_entity.id
_entity.type
_entity.pdbx_description
1 polymer ?
#
loop_
_entity_poly.entity_id
_entity_poly.type
_entity_poly.pdbx_seq_one_letter_code
_entity_poly.pdbx_strand_id
1 'polypeptide(L)'
;ASKMLLPFSTRHQSLMQEKRLISQLAASHVCDHDTIFIDSGTTCHNIIDFITDKECTILTNSLQVSLKAIPYENLNVISLPGFLKRETLSFVDGNIAEYLKAYNITKAFMSCTGISIQNGLSNASPEEYLVKKSVIENSTIRFALADHSKFGNFSLMTFCPFEDIDHVLTDQLPGKEFCNFAKLHS
;
A
#
# COMPACT_ATOMS: atom_id res chain seq x y z
N ALA A 1 4.28 -21.88 -2.16
CA ALA A 1 4.04 -21.85 -3.61
C ALA A 1 3.83 -20.41 -4.04
N SER A 2 4.58 -19.92 -5.05
CA SER A 2 4.40 -18.58 -5.61
C SER A 2 2.98 -18.43 -6.17
N LYS A 3 2.15 -17.59 -5.54
CA LYS A 3 0.80 -17.29 -6.05
C LYS A 3 0.91 -16.38 -7.26
N MET A 4 0.36 -16.82 -8.38
CA MET A 4 0.16 -15.97 -9.56
C MET A 4 -0.80 -14.83 -9.21
N LEU A 5 -0.46 -13.61 -9.60
CA LEU A 5 -1.28 -12.43 -9.33
C LEU A 5 -2.55 -12.47 -10.17
N LEU A 6 -3.71 -12.55 -9.52
CA LEU A 6 -5.00 -12.45 -10.18
C LEU A 6 -5.27 -11.00 -10.64
N PRO A 7 -6.10 -10.77 -11.69
CA PRO A 7 -6.50 -9.45 -12.15
C PRO A 7 -7.11 -8.59 -11.02
N PHE A 8 -6.97 -7.26 -11.12
CA PHE A 8 -7.50 -6.32 -10.14
C PHE A 8 -8.99 -6.54 -9.86
N SER A 9 -9.81 -6.73 -10.89
CA SER A 9 -11.26 -6.95 -10.74
C SER A 9 -11.60 -8.16 -9.89
N THR A 10 -10.92 -9.29 -10.10
CA THR A 10 -11.11 -10.52 -9.31
C THR A 10 -10.68 -10.32 -7.86
N ARG A 11 -9.52 -9.67 -7.64
CA ARG A 11 -9.02 -9.38 -6.29
C ARG A 11 -9.88 -8.34 -5.57
N HIS A 12 -10.47 -7.39 -6.30
CA HIS A 12 -11.35 -6.37 -5.74
C HIS A 12 -12.62 -6.98 -5.14
N GLN A 13 -13.19 -7.99 -5.79
CA GLN A 13 -14.41 -8.66 -5.33
C GLN A 13 -14.20 -9.61 -4.13
N SER A 14 -12.96 -10.00 -3.83
CA SER A 14 -12.68 -10.87 -2.70
C SER A 14 -12.42 -10.07 -1.42
N LEU A 15 -12.96 -10.56 -0.29
CA LEU A 15 -12.75 -9.98 1.05
C LEU A 15 -13.04 -8.45 1.09
N MET A 16 -14.17 -8.04 0.50
CA MET A 16 -14.50 -6.61 0.36
C MET A 16 -14.72 -5.91 1.71
N GLN A 17 -15.36 -6.60 2.64
CA GLN A 17 -15.64 -6.05 3.99
C GLN A 17 -14.34 -5.88 4.78
N GLU A 18 -13.47 -6.89 4.75
CA GLU A 18 -12.17 -6.88 5.41
C GLU A 18 -11.29 -5.75 4.87
N LYS A 19 -11.21 -5.62 3.55
CA LYS A 19 -10.45 -4.53 2.91
C LYS A 19 -11.00 -3.15 3.25
N ARG A 20 -12.33 -3.01 3.34
CA ARG A 20 -12.95 -1.76 3.73
C ARG A 20 -12.62 -1.41 5.18
N LEU A 21 -12.67 -2.38 6.10
CA LEU A 21 -12.25 -2.20 7.49
C LEU A 21 -10.79 -1.75 7.60
N ILE A 22 -9.89 -2.43 6.90
CA ILE A 22 -8.46 -2.08 6.88
C ILE A 22 -8.25 -0.66 6.35
N SER A 23 -8.97 -0.27 5.29
CA SER A 23 -8.89 1.07 4.72
C SER A 23 -9.41 2.14 5.67
N GLN A 24 -10.45 1.85 6.44
CA GLN A 24 -10.98 2.75 7.47
C GLN A 24 -9.97 2.94 8.61
N LEU A 25 -9.30 1.85 9.03
CA LEU A 25 -8.20 1.93 10.00
C LEU A 25 -7.04 2.78 9.46
N ALA A 26 -6.64 2.58 8.20
CA ALA A 26 -5.59 3.37 7.56
C ALA A 26 -5.96 4.85 7.51
N ALA A 27 -7.18 5.18 7.13
CA ALA A 27 -7.68 6.55 7.06
C ALA A 27 -7.65 7.28 8.41
N SER A 28 -7.82 6.57 9.53
CA SER A 28 -7.74 7.17 10.87
C SER A 28 -6.34 7.70 11.22
N HIS A 29 -5.32 7.28 10.49
CA HIS A 29 -3.94 7.77 10.63
C HIS A 29 -3.62 8.95 9.71
N VAL A 30 -4.53 9.37 8.83
CA VAL A 30 -4.31 10.52 7.94
C VAL A 30 -4.69 11.81 8.66
N CYS A 31 -3.76 12.75 8.67
CA CYS A 31 -3.95 14.09 9.24
C CYS A 31 -3.98 15.15 8.11
N ASP A 32 -4.55 16.32 8.42
CA ASP A 32 -4.44 17.45 7.52
C ASP A 32 -2.97 17.82 7.29
N HIS A 33 -2.67 18.24 6.08
CA HIS A 33 -1.34 18.63 5.60
C HIS A 33 -0.32 17.47 5.49
N ASP A 34 -0.75 16.22 5.66
CA ASP A 34 0.09 15.08 5.33
C ASP A 34 0.42 15.02 3.84
N THR A 35 1.60 14.50 3.53
CA THR A 35 1.96 14.00 2.20
C THR A 35 1.97 12.48 2.26
N ILE A 36 0.89 11.87 1.80
CA ILE A 36 0.73 10.42 1.89
C ILE A 36 0.97 9.74 0.55
N PHE A 37 1.46 8.50 0.59
CA PHE A 37 1.44 7.62 -0.56
C PHE A 37 0.33 6.56 -0.38
N ILE A 38 -0.51 6.41 -1.40
CA ILE A 38 -1.52 5.34 -1.46
C ILE A 38 -1.17 4.40 -2.61
N ASP A 39 -0.87 3.15 -2.27
CA ASP A 39 -0.48 2.10 -3.21
C ASP A 39 -1.66 1.62 -4.09
N SER A 40 -1.34 0.93 -5.18
CA SER A 40 -2.31 0.43 -6.19
C SER A 40 -3.12 -0.82 -5.78
N GLY A 41 -2.95 -1.30 -4.56
CA GLY A 41 -3.66 -2.49 -4.08
C GLY A 41 -5.17 -2.33 -3.96
N THR A 42 -5.90 -3.44 -4.08
CA THR A 42 -7.38 -3.46 -3.96
C THR A 42 -7.90 -3.08 -2.57
N THR A 43 -7.03 -3.06 -1.56
CA THR A 43 -7.35 -2.52 -0.23
C THR A 43 -7.16 -1.00 -0.22
N CYS A 44 -6.02 -0.52 -0.70
CA CYS A 44 -5.58 0.87 -0.50
C CYS A 44 -6.50 1.92 -1.13
N HIS A 45 -7.08 1.67 -2.32
CA HIS A 45 -7.92 2.67 -3.00
C HIS A 45 -9.19 3.04 -2.22
N ASN A 46 -9.65 2.20 -1.28
CA ASN A 46 -10.79 2.52 -0.43
C ASN A 46 -10.47 3.55 0.66
N ILE A 47 -9.19 3.88 0.91
CA ILE A 47 -8.81 4.93 1.86
C ILE A 47 -9.48 6.26 1.50
N ILE A 48 -9.60 6.56 0.20
CA ILE A 48 -10.23 7.80 -0.29
C ILE A 48 -11.64 7.99 0.26
N ASP A 49 -12.43 6.91 0.41
CA ASP A 49 -13.80 6.98 0.88
C ASP A 49 -13.90 7.50 2.34
N PHE A 50 -12.82 7.47 3.10
CA PHE A 50 -12.77 7.79 4.53
C PHE A 50 -11.94 9.04 4.87
N ILE A 51 -11.36 9.71 3.86
CA ILE A 51 -10.55 10.93 4.05
C ILE A 51 -11.10 12.13 3.26
N THR A 52 -12.36 12.08 2.87
CA THR A 52 -13.00 13.10 2.01
C THR A 52 -13.07 14.49 2.66
N ASP A 53 -12.93 14.56 3.99
CA ASP A 53 -12.90 15.76 4.81
C ASP A 53 -11.47 16.27 5.11
N LYS A 54 -10.42 15.55 4.67
CA LYS A 54 -9.03 15.89 4.94
C LYS A 54 -8.45 16.82 3.89
N GLU A 55 -7.55 17.69 4.30
CA GLU A 55 -6.75 18.51 3.41
C GLU A 55 -5.32 17.95 3.33
N CYS A 56 -5.03 17.12 2.33
CA CYS A 56 -3.73 16.46 2.21
C CYS A 56 -3.26 16.28 0.75
N THR A 57 -1.98 16.01 0.60
CA THR A 57 -1.38 15.64 -0.70
C THR A 57 -1.25 14.13 -0.79
N ILE A 58 -1.73 13.57 -1.88
CA ILE A 58 -1.72 12.13 -2.17
C ILE A 58 -0.82 11.86 -3.36
N LEU A 59 0.31 11.19 -3.13
CA LEU A 59 1.08 10.55 -4.19
C LEU A 59 0.52 9.16 -4.42
N THR A 60 0.33 8.77 -5.67
CA THR A 60 -0.16 7.42 -5.98
C THR A 60 0.26 6.98 -7.38
N ASN A 61 0.50 5.69 -7.54
CA ASN A 61 0.60 5.05 -8.85
C ASN A 61 -0.70 4.34 -9.25
N SER A 62 -1.77 4.50 -8.47
CA SER A 62 -3.06 3.85 -8.69
C SER A 62 -4.00 4.68 -9.55
N LEU A 63 -4.43 4.11 -10.68
CA LEU A 63 -5.50 4.72 -11.48
C LEU A 63 -6.81 4.83 -10.67
N GLN A 64 -7.13 3.83 -9.84
CA GLN A 64 -8.36 3.82 -9.04
C GLN A 64 -8.37 4.88 -7.95
N VAL A 65 -7.24 5.12 -7.28
CA VAL A 65 -7.09 6.20 -6.30
C VAL A 65 -7.32 7.55 -6.98
N SER A 66 -6.67 7.78 -8.13
CA SER A 66 -6.82 9.03 -8.88
C SER A 66 -8.26 9.27 -9.30
N LEU A 67 -8.96 8.27 -9.83
CA LEU A 67 -10.36 8.38 -10.24
C LEU A 67 -11.30 8.66 -9.05
N LYS A 68 -11.12 7.98 -7.92
CA LYS A 68 -11.93 8.19 -6.72
C LYS A 68 -11.76 9.58 -6.11
N ALA A 69 -10.57 10.16 -6.22
CA ALA A 69 -10.28 11.46 -5.63
C ALA A 69 -10.80 12.65 -6.46
N ILE A 70 -11.17 12.46 -7.73
CA ILE A 70 -11.65 13.53 -8.62
C ILE A 70 -12.70 14.46 -7.98
N PRO A 71 -13.73 13.96 -7.25
CA PRO A 71 -14.75 14.83 -6.67
C PRO A 71 -14.28 15.71 -5.49
N TYR A 72 -13.10 15.46 -4.93
CA TYR A 72 -12.63 16.03 -3.68
C TYR A 72 -11.45 16.98 -3.92
N GLU A 73 -11.75 18.29 -4.10
CA GLU A 73 -10.75 19.34 -4.39
C GLU A 73 -9.75 19.58 -3.26
N ASN A 74 -10.11 19.22 -2.02
CA ASN A 74 -9.25 19.25 -0.84
C ASN A 74 -8.17 18.17 -0.82
N LEU A 75 -8.30 17.14 -1.67
CA LEU A 75 -7.30 16.11 -1.87
C LEU A 75 -6.42 16.47 -3.08
N ASN A 76 -5.21 16.97 -2.82
CA ASN A 76 -4.26 17.26 -3.89
C ASN A 76 -3.59 15.99 -4.39
N VAL A 77 -3.97 15.50 -5.57
CA VAL A 77 -3.48 14.23 -6.11
C VAL A 77 -2.33 14.42 -7.09
N ILE A 78 -1.21 13.76 -6.81
CA ILE A 78 -0.05 13.66 -7.69
C ILE A 78 0.04 12.21 -8.18
N SER A 79 -0.32 11.99 -9.44
CA SER A 79 -0.15 10.68 -10.08
C SER A 79 1.31 10.47 -10.46
N LEU A 80 1.87 9.32 -10.08
CA LEU A 80 3.21 8.94 -10.52
C LEU A 80 3.23 8.70 -12.04
N PRO A 81 4.32 9.05 -12.72
CA PRO A 81 4.46 8.81 -14.15
C PRO A 81 4.62 7.33 -14.47
N GLY A 82 4.42 6.96 -15.73
CA GLY A 82 4.76 5.63 -16.22
C GLY A 82 3.75 5.03 -17.18
N PHE A 83 3.94 3.74 -17.45
CA PHE A 83 3.06 2.94 -18.29
C PHE A 83 1.94 2.29 -17.45
N LEU A 84 0.73 2.28 -17.99
CA LEU A 84 -0.40 1.62 -17.34
C LEU A 84 -0.25 0.09 -17.40
N LYS A 85 -0.08 -0.52 -16.23
CA LYS A 85 -0.16 -1.97 -16.04
C LYS A 85 -1.62 -2.37 -15.78
N ARG A 86 -2.24 -3.03 -16.76
CA ARG A 86 -3.69 -3.30 -16.74
C ARG A 86 -4.10 -4.31 -15.67
N GLU A 87 -3.24 -5.27 -15.35
CA GLU A 87 -3.53 -6.31 -14.34
C GLU A 87 -3.68 -5.73 -12.94
N THR A 88 -3.04 -4.61 -12.66
CA THR A 88 -3.03 -3.96 -11.34
C THR A 88 -3.66 -2.57 -11.35
N LEU A 89 -3.99 -2.04 -12.52
CA LEU A 89 -4.47 -0.66 -12.73
C LEU A 89 -3.53 0.36 -12.08
N SER A 90 -2.23 0.14 -12.29
CA SER A 90 -1.16 0.97 -11.74
C SER A 90 -0.22 1.49 -12.81
N PHE A 91 0.39 2.63 -12.55
CA PHE A 91 1.46 3.18 -13.39
C PHE A 91 2.81 2.73 -12.87
N VAL A 92 3.68 2.29 -13.76
CA VAL A 92 5.04 1.79 -13.47
C VAL A 92 6.06 2.40 -14.43
N ASP A 93 7.23 2.75 -13.90
CA ASP A 93 8.34 3.33 -14.66
C ASP A 93 9.69 2.90 -14.06
N GLY A 94 10.67 2.63 -14.94
CA GLY A 94 12.00 2.23 -14.51
C GLY A 94 12.80 3.33 -13.79
N ASN A 95 12.46 4.60 -13.99
CA ASN A 95 13.12 5.75 -13.36
C ASN A 95 12.38 6.29 -12.13
N ILE A 96 11.38 5.55 -11.63
CA ILE A 96 10.51 6.02 -10.55
C ILE A 96 11.27 6.37 -9.26
N ALA A 97 12.37 5.67 -8.98
CA ALA A 97 13.20 5.94 -7.82
C ALA A 97 13.77 7.37 -7.83
N GLU A 98 14.25 7.82 -8.98
CA GLU A 98 14.77 9.18 -9.14
C GLU A 98 13.67 10.23 -8.98
N TYR A 99 12.49 9.97 -9.55
CA TYR A 99 11.34 10.86 -9.41
C TYR A 99 10.90 11.01 -7.95
N LEU A 100 10.83 9.91 -7.19
CA LEU A 100 10.37 9.90 -5.80
C LEU A 100 11.34 10.56 -4.82
N LYS A 101 12.63 10.67 -5.14
CA LYS A 101 13.61 11.37 -4.28
C LYS A 101 13.26 12.82 -4.00
N ALA A 102 12.49 13.47 -4.87
CA ALA A 102 12.07 14.86 -4.70
C ALA A 102 10.94 15.03 -3.67
N TYR A 103 10.30 13.94 -3.24
CA TYR A 103 9.13 14.00 -2.36
C TYR A 103 9.45 13.54 -0.94
N ASN A 104 8.94 14.27 0.03
CA ASN A 104 8.99 13.89 1.46
C ASN A 104 7.65 13.25 1.83
N ILE A 105 7.58 11.93 1.82
CA ILE A 105 6.37 11.19 2.12
C ILE A 105 6.27 11.01 3.64
N THR A 106 5.24 11.59 4.26
CA THR A 106 5.03 11.46 5.71
C THR A 106 4.53 10.07 6.08
N LYS A 107 3.60 9.52 5.32
CA LYS A 107 3.01 8.20 5.56
C LYS A 107 2.81 7.45 4.25
N ALA A 108 3.28 6.21 4.19
CA ALA A 108 3.04 5.31 3.07
C ALA A 108 2.06 4.20 3.45
N PHE A 109 0.97 4.07 2.70
CA PHE A 109 -0.02 3.00 2.85
C PHE A 109 0.20 1.97 1.75
N MET A 110 0.83 0.85 2.12
CA MET A 110 1.35 -0.16 1.20
C MET A 110 0.52 -1.44 1.23
N SER A 111 0.16 -1.94 0.08
CA SER A 111 -0.39 -3.28 -0.10
C SER A 111 0.70 -4.29 -0.41
N CYS A 112 0.42 -5.57 -0.18
CA CYS A 112 1.33 -6.66 -0.53
C CYS A 112 0.57 -7.87 -1.08
N THR A 113 1.28 -8.74 -1.77
CA THR A 113 0.78 -10.06 -2.18
C THR A 113 0.94 -11.07 -1.04
N GLY A 114 1.98 -10.92 -0.24
CA GLY A 114 2.24 -11.72 0.95
C GLY A 114 3.01 -10.92 1.99
N ILE A 115 2.82 -11.30 3.26
CA ILE A 115 3.54 -10.78 4.42
C ILE A 115 4.02 -11.93 5.29
N SER A 116 5.31 -11.96 5.59
CA SER A 116 5.92 -12.95 6.48
C SER A 116 7.07 -12.32 7.28
N ILE A 117 7.37 -12.88 8.45
CA ILE A 117 8.47 -12.38 9.29
C ILE A 117 9.80 -12.55 8.56
N GLN A 118 9.99 -13.68 7.88
CA GLN A 118 11.25 -13.99 7.20
C GLN A 118 11.48 -13.18 5.92
N ASN A 119 10.40 -12.91 5.15
CA ASN A 119 10.51 -12.27 3.84
C ASN A 119 9.91 -10.86 3.81
N GLY A 120 9.36 -10.36 4.93
CA GLY A 120 8.73 -9.05 4.96
C GLY A 120 7.51 -8.92 4.03
N LEU A 121 7.34 -7.74 3.44
CA LEU A 121 6.31 -7.46 2.43
C LEU A 121 6.81 -7.83 1.05
N SER A 122 6.06 -8.65 0.34
CA SER A 122 6.43 -9.12 -0.99
C SER A 122 5.34 -8.90 -2.04
N ASN A 123 5.78 -8.80 -3.30
CA ASN A 123 4.91 -8.65 -4.47
C ASN A 123 5.37 -9.52 -5.65
N ALA A 124 4.49 -9.68 -6.67
CA ALA A 124 4.69 -10.61 -7.76
C ALA A 124 5.35 -9.99 -9.01
N SER A 125 5.50 -8.67 -9.08
CA SER A 125 5.90 -7.95 -10.30
C SER A 125 7.18 -7.13 -10.09
N PRO A 126 8.22 -7.32 -10.91
CA PRO A 126 9.45 -6.52 -10.85
C PRO A 126 9.20 -5.02 -11.05
N GLU A 127 8.28 -4.64 -11.92
CA GLU A 127 7.98 -3.24 -12.20
C GLU A 127 7.33 -2.56 -10.98
N GLU A 128 6.40 -3.23 -10.31
CA GLU A 128 5.78 -2.72 -9.08
C GLU A 128 6.76 -2.72 -7.90
N TYR A 129 7.71 -3.67 -7.88
CA TYR A 129 8.76 -3.70 -6.87
C TYR A 129 9.55 -2.39 -6.82
N LEU A 130 9.94 -1.85 -7.98
CA LEU A 130 10.71 -0.59 -8.05
C LEU A 130 9.93 0.57 -7.42
N VAL A 131 8.63 0.68 -7.71
CA VAL A 131 7.76 1.70 -7.10
C VAL A 131 7.68 1.51 -5.60
N LYS A 132 7.33 0.30 -5.15
CA LYS A 132 7.11 0.00 -3.73
C LYS A 132 8.37 0.21 -2.89
N LYS A 133 9.50 -0.31 -3.35
CA LYS A 133 10.79 -0.13 -2.68
C LYS A 133 11.15 1.35 -2.55
N SER A 134 11.04 2.11 -3.64
CA SER A 134 11.35 3.53 -3.64
C SER A 134 10.44 4.33 -2.69
N VAL A 135 9.16 3.99 -2.61
CA VAL A 135 8.22 4.60 -1.66
C VAL A 135 8.63 4.32 -0.22
N ILE A 136 8.94 3.06 0.11
CA ILE A 136 9.38 2.66 1.46
C ILE A 136 10.64 3.43 1.87
N GLU A 137 11.62 3.56 0.97
CA GLU A 137 12.88 4.27 1.23
C GLU A 137 12.70 5.79 1.44
N ASN A 138 11.64 6.38 0.86
CA ASN A 138 11.36 7.83 0.94
C ASN A 138 10.22 8.19 1.90
N SER A 139 9.77 7.26 2.74
CA SER A 139 8.65 7.47 3.66
C SER A 139 9.09 7.49 5.11
N THR A 140 8.48 8.38 5.90
CA THR A 140 8.77 8.50 7.33
C THR A 140 8.07 7.40 8.13
N ILE A 141 6.79 7.16 7.87
CA ILE A 141 5.99 6.12 8.56
C ILE A 141 5.42 5.16 7.50
N ARG A 142 5.59 3.86 7.70
CA ARG A 142 5.26 2.80 6.77
C ARG A 142 4.16 1.91 7.32
N PHE A 143 3.00 1.96 6.67
CA PHE A 143 1.83 1.13 7.00
C PHE A 143 1.72 -0.02 6.01
N ALA A 144 1.70 -1.24 6.49
CA ALA A 144 1.34 -2.42 5.71
C ALA A 144 -0.16 -2.70 5.86
N LEU A 145 -0.89 -2.72 4.75
CA LEU A 145 -2.31 -3.04 4.69
C LEU A 145 -2.47 -4.46 4.13
N ALA A 146 -2.81 -5.41 5.00
CA ALA A 146 -2.89 -6.81 4.64
C ALA A 146 -4.09 -7.48 5.31
N ASP A 147 -5.00 -8.05 4.52
CA ASP A 147 -6.04 -8.93 5.05
C ASP A 147 -5.43 -10.26 5.55
N HIS A 148 -6.17 -10.98 6.39
CA HIS A 148 -5.70 -12.21 7.03
C HIS A 148 -5.15 -13.26 6.06
N SER A 149 -5.59 -13.27 4.81
CA SER A 149 -5.13 -14.26 3.81
C SER A 149 -3.69 -14.02 3.32
N LYS A 150 -3.08 -12.89 3.66
CA LYS A 150 -1.73 -12.50 3.23
C LYS A 150 -0.64 -13.00 4.17
N PHE A 151 -0.97 -13.25 5.43
CA PHE A 151 0.00 -13.65 6.46
C PHE A 151 0.55 -15.05 6.23
N GLY A 152 1.84 -15.22 6.50
CA GLY A 152 2.56 -16.47 6.27
C GLY A 152 2.85 -16.78 4.81
N ASN A 153 2.45 -15.92 3.87
CA ASN A 153 2.72 -16.07 2.45
C ASN A 153 3.83 -15.11 1.99
N PHE A 154 4.48 -15.49 0.92
CA PHE A 154 5.45 -14.64 0.24
C PHE A 154 5.28 -14.73 -1.29
N SER A 155 5.82 -13.77 -2.00
CA SER A 155 5.79 -13.71 -3.46
C SER A 155 7.19 -13.47 -4.02
N LEU A 156 7.30 -13.22 -5.32
CA LEU A 156 8.56 -13.23 -6.08
C LEU A 156 9.63 -12.30 -5.50
N MET A 157 9.24 -11.08 -5.08
CA MET A 157 10.18 -10.04 -4.66
C MET A 157 9.77 -9.41 -3.33
N THR A 158 10.72 -9.28 -2.42
CA THR A 158 10.56 -8.54 -1.16
C THR A 158 10.93 -7.07 -1.36
N PHE A 159 10.00 -6.16 -1.09
CA PHE A 159 10.23 -4.72 -1.21
C PHE A 159 10.41 -3.99 0.12
N CYS A 160 10.07 -4.64 1.25
CA CYS A 160 10.24 -4.10 2.60
C CYS A 160 10.51 -5.24 3.57
N PRO A 161 11.66 -5.27 4.29
CA PRO A 161 11.86 -6.17 5.41
C PRO A 161 10.79 -5.99 6.47
N PHE A 162 10.45 -7.05 7.21
CA PHE A 162 9.36 -6.97 8.20
C PHE A 162 9.69 -5.99 9.34
N GLU A 163 10.93 -5.91 9.76
CA GLU A 163 11.43 -4.98 10.78
C GLU A 163 11.36 -3.50 10.38
N ASP A 164 11.28 -3.20 9.09
CA ASP A 164 11.18 -1.82 8.58
C ASP A 164 9.73 -1.31 8.48
N ILE A 165 8.75 -2.15 8.85
CA ILE A 165 7.33 -1.79 8.87
C ILE A 165 7.01 -1.17 10.23
N ASP A 166 6.47 0.05 10.23
CA ASP A 166 6.09 0.73 11.47
C ASP A 166 4.74 0.23 12.00
N HIS A 167 3.78 -0.02 11.11
CA HIS A 167 2.43 -0.47 11.49
C HIS A 167 1.90 -1.51 10.51
N VAL A 168 1.24 -2.54 11.04
CA VAL A 168 0.47 -3.52 10.25
C VAL A 168 -1.01 -3.34 10.55
N LEU A 169 -1.80 -3.00 9.53
CA LEU A 169 -3.25 -2.85 9.61
C LEU A 169 -3.90 -4.08 8.97
N THR A 170 -4.73 -4.77 9.73
CA THR A 170 -5.35 -6.03 9.33
C THR A 170 -6.76 -6.17 9.91
N ASP A 171 -7.56 -7.05 9.32
CA ASP A 171 -8.94 -7.35 9.73
C ASP A 171 -9.03 -8.32 10.92
N GLN A 172 -7.98 -9.14 11.12
CA GLN A 172 -7.92 -10.13 12.19
C GLN A 172 -6.54 -10.12 12.85
N LEU A 173 -6.50 -10.46 14.14
CA LEU A 173 -5.24 -10.60 14.84
C LEU A 173 -4.40 -11.70 14.17
N PRO A 174 -3.17 -11.39 13.72
CA PRO A 174 -2.33 -12.39 13.08
C PRO A 174 -1.83 -13.43 14.08
N GLY A 175 -1.23 -14.52 13.58
CA GLY A 175 -0.67 -15.58 14.41
C GLY A 175 0.28 -15.06 15.48
N LYS A 176 0.43 -15.84 16.56
CA LYS A 176 1.24 -15.46 17.74
C LYS A 176 2.68 -15.05 17.41
N GLU A 177 3.26 -15.65 16.37
CA GLU A 177 4.61 -15.31 15.89
C GLU A 177 4.75 -13.84 15.47
N PHE A 178 3.76 -13.32 14.73
CA PHE A 178 3.70 -11.92 14.32
C PHE A 178 3.49 -10.97 15.50
N CYS A 179 2.58 -11.33 16.41
CA CYS A 179 2.34 -10.55 17.63
C CYS A 179 3.56 -10.49 18.53
N ASN A 180 4.30 -11.59 18.67
CA ASN A 180 5.52 -11.65 19.47
C ASN A 180 6.62 -10.81 18.80
N PHE A 181 6.78 -10.90 17.49
CA PHE A 181 7.77 -10.08 16.78
C PHE A 181 7.49 -8.59 16.97
N ALA A 182 6.24 -8.16 16.80
CA ALA A 182 5.85 -6.75 16.99
C ALA A 182 6.18 -6.24 18.41
N LYS A 183 5.96 -7.07 19.46
CA LYS A 183 6.29 -6.71 20.85
C LYS A 183 7.80 -6.59 21.14
N LEU A 184 8.63 -7.27 20.37
CA LEU A 184 10.09 -7.21 20.56
C LEU A 184 10.72 -6.00 19.84
N HIS A 185 10.00 -5.42 18.87
CA HIS A 185 10.51 -4.34 18.00
C HIS A 185 9.71 -3.03 18.13
N SER A 186 8.75 -2.96 19.06
CA SER A 186 7.96 -1.75 19.36
C SER A 186 8.54 -0.87 20.47
#